data_493c158539fcc8396a6a64d7d9377440
#
_entry.id   493c158539fcc8396a6a64d7d9377440
#
_cell.length_a   1.000
_cell.length_b   1.000
_cell.length_c   1.000
_cell.angle_alpha   90.00
_cell.angle_beta   90.00
_cell.angle_gamma   90.00
#
_symmetry.space_group_name_H-M   'P 1'
#
loop_
_entity.id
_entity.type
_entity.pdbx_description
1 polymer ?
#
loop_
_entity_poly.entity_id
_entity_poly.type
_entity_poly.pdbx_seq_one_letter_code
_entity_poly.pdbx_strand_id
1 'polypeptide(L)'
;MNITIKNEHAAVTCQTLGAELLSYKTAAGKEYMWQKDPAYWAKTSPVLFPYIGAVPQAVVIHGKAYDMPRHGFVKDADFEVTGQGEDYVILTTQTTDFTASVFPYDFTFTVTFRLNGPELCLSL
;
A
#
# COMPACT_ATOMS: atom_id res chain seq x y z
N MET A 1 -2.72 10.71 4.90
CA MET A 1 -2.83 10.71 6.38
C MET A 1 -2.03 9.53 6.91
N ASN A 2 -1.30 9.71 8.04
CA ASN A 2 -0.62 8.60 8.71
C ASN A 2 -1.50 8.03 9.82
N ILE A 3 -1.48 6.70 9.98
CA ILE A 3 -2.23 5.95 10.96
C ILE A 3 -1.26 5.06 11.72
N THR A 4 -1.37 5.06 13.04
CA THR A 4 -0.55 4.19 13.90
C THR A 4 -1.45 3.23 14.66
N ILE A 5 -1.16 1.95 14.55
CA ILE A 5 -1.71 0.88 15.37
C ILE A 5 -0.62 0.39 16.33
N LYS A 6 -1.00 -0.11 17.50
CA LYS A 6 -0.04 -0.51 18.53
C LYS A 6 -0.59 -1.59 19.44
N ASN A 7 0.32 -2.30 20.08
CA ASN A 7 0.07 -3.14 21.25
C ASN A 7 1.28 -3.04 22.21
N GLU A 8 1.35 -3.91 23.20
CA GLU A 8 2.45 -3.93 24.18
C GLU A 8 3.84 -4.28 23.56
N HIS A 9 3.88 -4.90 22.36
CA HIS A 9 5.09 -5.38 21.73
C HIS A 9 5.65 -4.40 20.67
N ALA A 10 4.76 -3.72 19.94
CA ALA A 10 5.14 -2.91 18.79
C ALA A 10 4.15 -1.78 18.48
N ALA A 11 4.65 -0.78 17.75
CA ALA A 11 3.86 0.24 17.07
C ALA A 11 4.17 0.19 15.57
N VAL A 12 3.11 0.20 14.75
CA VAL A 12 3.16 0.13 13.29
C VAL A 12 2.48 1.36 12.72
N THR A 13 3.16 2.05 11.82
CA THR A 13 2.60 3.22 11.12
C THR A 13 2.49 2.93 9.62
N CYS A 14 1.32 3.16 9.06
CA CYS A 14 1.07 3.18 7.63
C CYS A 14 0.49 4.54 7.20
N GLN A 15 0.40 4.76 5.90
CA GLN A 15 -0.25 5.96 5.33
C GLN A 15 -1.39 5.56 4.40
N THR A 16 -2.39 6.47 4.25
CA THR A 16 -3.51 6.26 3.33
C THR A 16 -3.11 6.34 1.86
N LEU A 17 -2.07 7.12 1.52
CA LEU A 17 -1.55 7.15 0.16
C LEU A 17 -0.82 5.83 -0.14
N GLY A 18 -1.35 5.06 -1.09
CA GLY A 18 -0.80 3.77 -1.51
C GLY A 18 -0.88 2.66 -0.45
N ALA A 19 -1.59 2.89 0.67
CA ALA A 19 -1.62 2.01 1.84
C ALA A 19 -0.20 1.54 2.26
N GLU A 20 0.80 2.43 2.16
CA GLU A 20 2.20 2.10 2.36
C GLU A 20 2.53 1.93 3.85
N LEU A 21 3.17 0.81 4.23
CA LEU A 21 3.75 0.62 5.55
C LEU A 21 4.99 1.52 5.70
N LEU A 22 5.04 2.35 6.73
CA LEU A 22 6.11 3.33 6.94
C LEU A 22 7.06 2.98 8.07
N SER A 23 6.55 2.32 9.12
CA SER A 23 7.31 2.03 10.34
C SER A 23 6.81 0.76 10.98
N TYR A 24 7.72 -0.07 11.44
CA TYR A 24 7.51 -1.10 12.45
C TYR A 24 8.54 -0.90 13.54
N LYS A 25 8.11 -0.42 14.69
CA LYS A 25 8.97 -0.12 15.82
C LYS A 25 8.61 -1.00 17.00
N THR A 26 9.58 -1.76 17.54
CA THR A 26 9.37 -2.55 18.74
C THR A 26 9.18 -1.69 19.97
N ALA A 27 8.65 -2.26 21.07
CA ALA A 27 8.53 -1.60 22.37
C ALA A 27 9.89 -1.08 22.90
N ALA A 28 11.01 -1.71 22.54
CA ALA A 28 12.36 -1.26 22.85
C ALA A 28 12.85 -0.10 21.96
N GLY A 29 12.01 0.39 21.03
CA GLY A 29 12.33 1.53 20.17
C GLY A 29 13.11 1.20 18.90
N LYS A 30 13.39 -0.08 18.61
CA LYS A 30 14.10 -0.47 17.38
C LYS A 30 13.18 -0.39 16.16
N GLU A 31 13.57 0.43 15.16
CA GLU A 31 12.90 0.55 13.86
C GLU A 31 13.43 -0.52 12.88
N TYR A 32 12.50 -1.17 12.17
CA TYR A 32 12.82 -2.20 11.18
C TYR A 32 12.56 -1.78 9.74
N MET A 33 11.81 -0.69 9.52
CA MET A 33 11.52 -0.23 8.17
C MET A 33 12.55 0.79 7.70
N TRP A 34 12.83 0.77 6.40
CA TRP A 34 13.60 1.79 5.72
C TRP A 34 12.92 3.16 5.83
N GLN A 35 13.67 4.20 6.20
CA GLN A 35 13.12 5.52 6.55
C GLN A 35 13.19 6.54 5.40
N LYS A 36 13.07 6.10 4.15
CA LYS A 36 12.89 6.96 2.96
C LYS A 36 14.02 7.97 2.74
N ASP A 37 15.29 7.62 2.99
CA ASP A 37 16.40 8.51 2.69
C ASP A 37 16.42 8.82 1.17
N PRO A 38 16.15 10.08 0.75
CA PRO A 38 16.04 10.42 -0.66
C PRO A 38 17.35 10.31 -1.43
N ALA A 39 18.50 10.24 -0.73
CA ALA A 39 19.78 9.99 -1.37
C ALA A 39 19.89 8.58 -1.95
N TYR A 40 19.04 7.65 -1.50
CA TYR A 40 19.02 6.26 -1.95
C TYR A 40 17.65 5.85 -2.52
N TRP A 41 16.61 5.90 -1.70
CA TRP A 41 15.27 5.51 -2.13
C TRP A 41 14.18 6.16 -1.26
N ALA A 42 13.35 7.00 -1.89
CA ALA A 42 12.35 7.82 -1.21
C ALA A 42 11.01 7.11 -0.91
N LYS A 43 10.97 5.77 -1.01
CA LYS A 43 9.82 4.93 -0.64
C LYS A 43 10.21 3.97 0.48
N THR A 44 9.23 3.32 1.11
CA THR A 44 9.46 2.32 2.15
C THR A 44 9.01 0.94 1.69
N SER A 45 7.72 0.75 1.46
CA SER A 45 7.15 -0.54 1.07
C SER A 45 5.90 -0.33 0.19
N PRO A 46 6.05 0.20 -1.04
CA PRO A 46 4.92 0.48 -1.91
C PRO A 46 4.19 -0.81 -2.30
N VAL A 47 2.86 -0.77 -2.27
CA VAL A 47 2.01 -1.85 -2.77
C VAL A 47 1.92 -1.75 -4.29
N LEU A 48 2.27 -2.84 -4.98
CA LEU A 48 2.37 -2.89 -6.45
C LEU A 48 1.16 -3.67 -7.02
N PHE A 49 0.29 -2.97 -7.75
CA PHE A 49 -0.87 -3.57 -8.41
C PHE A 49 -1.37 -2.63 -9.53
N PRO A 50 -1.89 -3.17 -10.64
CA PRO A 50 -2.05 -4.59 -11.00
C PRO A 50 -0.82 -5.21 -11.68
N TYR A 51 0.28 -4.46 -11.78
CA TYR A 51 1.48 -4.85 -12.50
C TYR A 51 2.75 -4.58 -11.69
N ILE A 52 3.78 -5.40 -11.91
CA ILE A 52 5.11 -5.23 -11.30
C ILE A 52 6.14 -4.99 -12.39
N GLY A 53 6.94 -3.93 -12.25
CA GLY A 53 7.97 -3.55 -13.22
C GLY A 53 7.53 -2.43 -14.16
N ALA A 54 8.32 -2.21 -15.21
CA ALA A 54 8.00 -1.30 -16.30
C ALA A 54 7.49 -2.11 -17.50
N VAL A 55 6.48 -1.58 -18.18
CA VAL A 55 6.01 -2.12 -19.44
C VAL A 55 6.68 -1.29 -20.54
N PRO A 56 7.57 -1.89 -21.38
CA PRO A 56 8.25 -1.14 -22.45
C PRO A 56 7.29 -0.63 -23.53
N GLN A 57 6.13 -1.28 -23.64
CA GLN A 57 5.06 -0.94 -24.56
C GLN A 57 3.72 -1.01 -23.79
N ALA A 58 2.66 -0.47 -24.39
CA ALA A 58 1.33 -0.54 -23.77
C ALA A 58 0.90 -1.99 -23.50
N VAL A 59 0.20 -2.20 -22.37
CA VAL A 59 -0.41 -3.49 -22.06
C VAL A 59 -1.63 -3.68 -22.96
N VAL A 60 -1.72 -4.79 -23.67
CA VAL A 60 -2.86 -5.10 -24.53
C VAL A 60 -3.85 -5.98 -23.74
N ILE A 61 -5.07 -5.47 -23.54
CA ILE A 61 -6.18 -6.18 -22.87
C ILE A 61 -7.36 -6.20 -23.84
N HIS A 62 -7.84 -7.41 -24.19
CA HIS A 62 -8.91 -7.60 -25.15
C HIS A 62 -8.70 -6.85 -26.49
N GLY A 63 -7.46 -6.82 -26.98
CA GLY A 63 -7.10 -6.17 -28.26
C GLY A 63 -6.96 -4.64 -28.19
N LYS A 64 -7.17 -4.03 -27.03
CA LYS A 64 -6.97 -2.58 -26.82
C LYS A 64 -5.72 -2.33 -26.00
N ALA A 65 -4.92 -1.36 -26.43
CA ALA A 65 -3.71 -0.93 -25.72
C ALA A 65 -4.04 0.02 -24.56
N TYR A 66 -3.39 -0.19 -23.41
CA TYR A 66 -3.50 0.63 -22.20
C TYR A 66 -2.12 1.04 -21.74
N ASP A 67 -1.95 2.32 -21.42
CA ASP A 67 -0.68 2.89 -20.93
C ASP A 67 -0.60 2.71 -19.40
N MET A 68 -0.15 1.53 -18.97
CA MET A 68 -0.04 1.17 -17.57
C MET A 68 1.17 1.83 -16.91
N PRO A 69 1.01 2.59 -15.82
CA PRO A 69 2.13 3.16 -15.08
C PRO A 69 3.10 2.08 -14.57
N ARG A 70 4.38 2.43 -14.47
CA ARG A 70 5.37 1.54 -13.86
C ARG A 70 4.93 1.12 -12.46
N HIS A 71 4.90 -0.20 -12.20
CA HIS A 71 4.42 -0.83 -10.97
C HIS A 71 2.91 -0.65 -10.71
N GLY A 72 2.13 -0.33 -11.73
CA GLY A 72 0.71 -0.08 -11.57
C GLY A 72 0.40 1.24 -10.88
N PHE A 73 -0.80 1.36 -10.32
CA PHE A 73 -1.34 2.62 -9.80
C PHE A 73 -1.68 2.59 -8.29
N VAL A 74 -1.78 1.41 -7.67
CA VAL A 74 -2.21 1.32 -6.26
C VAL A 74 -1.25 2.04 -5.31
N LYS A 75 0.04 2.04 -5.59
CA LYS A 75 1.06 2.77 -4.81
C LYS A 75 0.85 4.30 -4.74
N ASP A 76 0.07 4.86 -5.64
CA ASP A 76 -0.22 6.28 -5.74
C ASP A 76 -1.72 6.58 -5.51
N ALA A 77 -2.53 5.57 -5.21
CA ALA A 77 -3.96 5.72 -4.93
C ALA A 77 -4.22 6.20 -3.50
N ASP A 78 -5.25 7.00 -3.33
CA ASP A 78 -5.77 7.32 -1.99
C ASP A 78 -6.64 6.17 -1.49
N PHE A 79 -6.43 5.78 -0.24
CA PHE A 79 -7.20 4.77 0.45
C PHE A 79 -8.05 5.39 1.55
N GLU A 80 -9.28 4.91 1.68
CA GLU A 80 -10.16 5.21 2.79
C GLU A 80 -9.93 4.25 3.95
N VAL A 81 -10.07 4.74 5.19
CA VAL A 81 -10.07 3.89 6.39
C VAL A 81 -11.47 3.30 6.53
N THR A 82 -11.61 2.01 6.21
CA THR A 82 -12.89 1.30 6.29
C THR A 82 -13.06 0.50 7.58
N GLY A 83 -11.99 0.38 8.38
CA GLY A 83 -12.03 -0.22 9.70
C GLY A 83 -10.75 0.09 10.48
N GLN A 84 -10.88 0.31 11.79
CA GLN A 84 -9.74 0.60 12.66
C GLN A 84 -10.02 0.20 14.09
N GLY A 85 -9.02 -0.38 14.75
CA GLY A 85 -8.94 -0.64 16.19
C GLY A 85 -7.59 -0.20 16.73
N GLU A 86 -7.28 -0.60 17.96
CA GLU A 86 -6.00 -0.28 18.56
C GLU A 86 -4.84 -1.00 17.87
N ASP A 87 -5.07 -2.26 17.44
CA ASP A 87 -4.09 -3.19 16.90
C ASP A 87 -4.30 -3.52 15.41
N TYR A 88 -5.29 -2.90 14.75
CA TYR A 88 -5.53 -3.11 13.32
C TYR A 88 -6.03 -1.86 12.61
N VAL A 89 -5.80 -1.82 11.30
CA VAL A 89 -6.41 -0.88 10.37
C VAL A 89 -6.71 -1.57 9.04
N ILE A 90 -7.86 -1.22 8.46
CA ILE A 90 -8.30 -1.68 7.13
C ILE A 90 -8.39 -0.46 6.24
N LEU A 91 -7.64 -0.49 5.13
CA LEU A 91 -7.57 0.55 4.13
C LEU A 91 -8.15 0.00 2.82
N THR A 92 -9.06 0.73 2.18
CA THR A 92 -9.73 0.29 0.96
C THR A 92 -9.71 1.38 -0.09
N THR A 93 -9.44 0.99 -1.33
CA THR A 93 -9.61 1.81 -2.53
C THR A 93 -10.37 1.01 -3.59
N GLN A 94 -10.93 1.69 -4.57
CA GLN A 94 -11.72 1.05 -5.63
C GLN A 94 -11.50 1.77 -6.96
N THR A 95 -12.13 1.24 -8.00
CA THR A 95 -12.08 1.80 -9.35
C THR A 95 -12.38 3.30 -9.35
N THR A 96 -11.55 4.05 -10.05
CA THR A 96 -11.71 5.48 -10.36
C THR A 96 -11.70 5.69 -11.87
N ASP A 97 -12.08 6.87 -12.35
CA ASP A 97 -11.98 7.20 -13.78
C ASP A 97 -10.56 7.02 -14.33
N PHE A 98 -9.56 7.41 -13.54
CA PHE A 98 -8.16 7.21 -13.91
C PHE A 98 -7.81 5.72 -14.02
N THR A 99 -8.12 4.91 -13.00
CA THR A 99 -7.78 3.48 -13.02
C THR A 99 -8.52 2.74 -14.13
N ALA A 100 -9.79 3.07 -14.39
CA ALA A 100 -10.55 2.52 -15.51
C ALA A 100 -9.95 2.86 -16.88
N SER A 101 -9.26 4.01 -17.00
CA SER A 101 -8.61 4.41 -18.26
C SER A 101 -7.34 3.60 -18.58
N VAL A 102 -6.69 3.02 -17.58
CA VAL A 102 -5.43 2.24 -17.72
C VAL A 102 -5.62 0.75 -17.43
N PHE A 103 -6.68 0.37 -16.72
CA PHE A 103 -7.02 -1.00 -16.35
C PHE A 103 -8.55 -1.20 -16.43
N PRO A 104 -9.08 -1.85 -17.48
CA PRO A 104 -10.52 -1.84 -17.79
C PRO A 104 -11.33 -2.86 -16.98
N TYR A 105 -11.08 -2.96 -15.69
CA TYR A 105 -11.81 -3.82 -14.77
C TYR A 105 -12.17 -3.06 -13.51
N ASP A 106 -13.39 -3.29 -13.03
CA ASP A 106 -13.79 -2.83 -11.71
C ASP A 106 -13.09 -3.67 -10.65
N PHE A 107 -12.62 -3.00 -9.60
CA PHE A 107 -11.96 -3.64 -8.47
C PHE A 107 -12.25 -2.92 -7.16
N THR A 108 -12.15 -3.67 -6.08
CA THR A 108 -11.98 -3.15 -4.72
C THR A 108 -10.69 -3.74 -4.19
N PHE A 109 -9.75 -2.89 -3.76
CA PHE A 109 -8.46 -3.30 -3.23
C PHE A 109 -8.39 -2.94 -1.74
N THR A 110 -8.20 -3.94 -0.90
CA THR A 110 -8.17 -3.78 0.56
C THR A 110 -6.82 -4.19 1.09
N VAL A 111 -6.24 -3.36 1.95
CA VAL A 111 -5.02 -3.66 2.69
C VAL A 111 -5.35 -3.66 4.17
N THR A 112 -5.05 -4.75 4.86
CA THR A 112 -5.23 -4.87 6.30
C THR A 112 -3.88 -5.02 6.98
N PHE A 113 -3.58 -4.14 7.91
CA PHE A 113 -2.48 -4.27 8.86
C PHE A 113 -3.05 -4.68 10.21
N ARG A 114 -2.51 -5.75 10.80
CA ARG A 114 -2.92 -6.24 12.13
C ARG A 114 -1.71 -6.70 12.93
N LEU A 115 -1.61 -6.22 14.17
CA LEU A 115 -0.65 -6.72 15.14
C LEU A 115 -1.25 -7.92 15.91
N ASN A 116 -0.49 -9.00 15.95
CA ASN A 116 -0.80 -10.18 16.76
C ASN A 116 0.43 -10.49 17.63
N GLY A 117 0.43 -10.03 18.89
CA GLY A 117 1.65 -10.00 19.68
C GLY A 117 2.74 -9.18 18.99
N PRO A 118 3.97 -9.72 18.81
CA PRO A 118 5.05 -9.04 18.09
C PRO A 118 4.96 -9.16 16.55
N GLU A 119 3.99 -9.91 16.03
CA GLU A 119 3.87 -10.17 14.59
C GLU A 119 3.00 -9.11 13.92
N LEU A 120 3.46 -8.59 12.78
CA LEU A 120 2.64 -7.81 11.88
C LEU A 120 2.10 -8.71 10.76
N CYS A 121 0.78 -8.88 10.72
CA CYS A 121 0.08 -9.55 9.63
C CYS A 121 -0.36 -8.50 8.60
N LEU A 122 0.05 -8.69 7.36
CA LEU A 122 -0.40 -7.92 6.20
C LEU A 122 -1.27 -8.82 5.32
N SER A 123 -2.49 -8.35 5.01
CA SER A 123 -3.40 -9.00 4.06
C SER A 123 -3.74 -8.05 2.91
N LEU A 124 -3.83 -8.59 1.70
CA LEU A 124 -4.22 -7.90 0.48
C LEU A 124 -5.45 -8.55 -0.13
#